data_c7c14199ff5789b3d79298b5b054dfbe
#
_entry.id   c7c14199ff5789b3d79298b5b054dfbe
#
_cell.length_a   1.000
_cell.length_b   1.000
_cell.length_c   1.000
_cell.angle_alpha   90.00
_cell.angle_beta   90.00
_cell.angle_gamma   90.00
#
_symmetry.space_group_name_H-M   'P 1'
#
loop_
_entity.id
_entity.type
_entity.pdbx_description
1 polymer ?
#
loop_
_entity_poly.entity_id
_entity_poly.type
_entity_poly.pdbx_seq_one_letter_code
_entity_poly.pdbx_strand_id
1 'polypeptide(L)'
;VRDYLVKKEIDESAIKRVIERLIEQRYLNDAEFAKAYTQTKFNTSPSGPVKIKRELAQLQIAPDLIEDVIAAISHEDQLEKAGKFVNRKQMETNRRSATEVQQRIQQTLMQRGFSFDIISEAILTFWENEDEDVELSACLTQAEKLNRKFSGYAPYERKQRMKMQLRRKGFPYEVIDRALERLAEQES
;
A
#
# COMPACT_ATOMS: atom_id res chain seq x y z
N VAL A 1 23.98 -9.66 18.61
CA VAL A 1 24.81 -10.42 19.57
C VAL A 1 25.66 -9.45 20.40
N ARG A 2 26.47 -8.58 19.74
CA ARG A 2 27.37 -7.65 20.44
C ARG A 2 26.64 -6.80 21.49
N ASP A 3 25.57 -6.11 21.13
CA ASP A 3 24.80 -5.24 22.03
C ASP A 3 24.22 -6.00 23.23
N TYR A 4 23.84 -7.25 23.04
CA TYR A 4 23.35 -8.10 24.09
C TYR A 4 24.49 -8.42 25.11
N LEU A 5 25.69 -8.74 24.60
CA LEU A 5 26.84 -9.06 25.45
C LEU A 5 27.36 -7.81 26.18
N VAL A 6 27.33 -6.64 25.53
CA VAL A 6 27.67 -5.36 26.19
C VAL A 6 26.70 -5.06 27.34
N LYS A 7 25.40 -5.27 27.15
CA LYS A 7 24.38 -5.09 28.20
C LYS A 7 24.56 -6.05 29.39
N LYS A 8 25.30 -7.14 29.19
CA LYS A 8 25.66 -8.11 30.23
C LYS A 8 27.00 -7.80 30.90
N GLU A 9 27.56 -6.59 30.61
CA GLU A 9 28.83 -6.11 31.19
C GLU A 9 30.01 -7.03 30.93
N ILE A 10 30.00 -7.78 29.82
CA ILE A 10 31.09 -8.64 29.41
C ILE A 10 32.20 -7.78 28.80
N ASP A 11 33.46 -8.09 29.15
CA ASP A 11 34.63 -7.41 28.65
C ASP A 11 34.69 -7.40 27.10
N GLU A 12 35.05 -6.25 26.52
CA GLU A 12 35.03 -6.05 25.06
C GLU A 12 35.99 -6.98 24.32
N SER A 13 37.13 -7.32 24.93
CA SER A 13 38.08 -8.28 24.38
C SER A 13 37.54 -9.71 24.34
N ALA A 14 36.75 -10.09 25.35
CA ALA A 14 36.04 -11.36 25.39
C ALA A 14 34.90 -11.40 24.35
N ILE A 15 34.14 -10.31 24.23
CA ILE A 15 33.09 -10.18 23.21
C ILE A 15 33.65 -10.38 21.79
N LYS A 16 34.77 -9.71 21.48
CA LYS A 16 35.42 -9.85 20.18
C LYS A 16 35.82 -11.30 19.87
N ARG A 17 36.51 -11.96 20.79
CA ARG A 17 36.91 -13.37 20.62
C ARG A 17 35.73 -14.33 20.45
N VAL A 18 34.64 -14.12 21.19
CA VAL A 18 33.43 -14.94 21.06
C VAL A 18 32.76 -14.72 19.70
N ILE A 19 32.65 -13.48 19.27
CA ILE A 19 32.05 -13.15 17.96
C ILE A 19 32.89 -13.76 16.83
N GLU A 20 34.21 -13.57 16.83
CA GLU A 20 35.12 -14.16 15.83
C GLU A 20 34.94 -15.68 15.75
N ARG A 21 34.90 -16.37 16.90
CA ARG A 21 34.69 -17.83 16.95
C ARG A 21 33.31 -18.24 16.42
N LEU A 22 32.27 -17.47 16.70
CA LEU A 22 30.92 -17.74 16.19
C LEU A 22 30.84 -17.52 14.66
N ILE A 23 31.60 -16.56 14.13
CA ILE A 23 31.73 -16.34 12.67
C ILE A 23 32.51 -17.53 12.03
N GLU A 24 33.66 -17.90 12.59
CA GLU A 24 34.46 -19.03 12.10
C GLU A 24 33.65 -20.34 12.10
N GLN A 25 32.84 -20.56 13.10
CA GLN A 25 31.95 -21.71 13.21
C GLN A 25 30.63 -21.57 12.39
N ARG A 26 30.47 -20.50 11.64
CA ARG A 26 29.27 -20.17 10.85
C ARG A 26 27.97 -20.05 11.65
N TYR A 27 28.04 -19.85 12.97
CA TYR A 27 26.85 -19.50 13.77
C TYR A 27 26.38 -18.07 13.57
N LEU A 28 27.29 -17.19 13.16
CA LEU A 28 26.99 -15.82 12.73
C LEU A 28 27.38 -15.70 11.26
N ASN A 29 26.38 -15.46 10.42
CA ASN A 29 26.55 -15.23 8.98
C ASN A 29 25.51 -14.20 8.52
N ASP A 30 25.92 -12.94 8.45
CA ASP A 30 25.05 -11.82 8.10
C ASP A 30 24.49 -11.95 6.66
N ALA A 31 25.23 -12.56 5.76
CA ALA A 31 24.77 -12.78 4.38
C ALA A 31 23.62 -13.81 4.32
N GLU A 32 23.77 -14.95 5.01
CA GLU A 32 22.70 -15.95 5.10
C GLU A 32 21.50 -15.42 5.87
N PHE A 33 21.74 -14.67 6.94
CA PHE A 33 20.67 -14.02 7.70
C PHE A 33 19.91 -13.02 6.81
N ALA A 34 20.61 -12.12 6.11
CA ALA A 34 19.99 -11.12 5.25
C ALA A 34 19.14 -11.77 4.15
N LYS A 35 19.65 -12.85 3.54
CA LYS A 35 18.93 -13.62 2.52
C LYS A 35 17.66 -14.26 3.07
N ALA A 36 17.79 -15.01 4.18
CA ALA A 36 16.64 -15.67 4.80
C ALA A 36 15.59 -14.68 5.31
N TYR A 37 16.05 -13.57 5.92
CA TYR A 37 15.18 -12.49 6.37
C TYR A 37 14.41 -11.86 5.22
N THR A 38 15.10 -11.48 4.14
CA THR A 38 14.50 -10.88 2.95
C THR A 38 13.46 -11.80 2.34
N GLN A 39 13.81 -13.07 2.12
CA GLN A 39 12.90 -14.05 1.53
C GLN A 39 11.66 -14.29 2.40
N THR A 40 11.86 -14.46 3.71
CA THR A 40 10.77 -14.64 4.66
C THR A 40 9.85 -13.42 4.70
N LYS A 41 10.42 -12.22 4.87
CA LYS A 41 9.65 -10.97 4.91
C LYS A 41 8.92 -10.70 3.61
N PHE A 42 9.58 -10.89 2.47
CA PHE A 42 8.94 -10.69 1.19
C PHE A 42 7.80 -11.68 0.98
N ASN A 43 7.94 -12.94 1.33
CA ASN A 43 6.92 -13.96 1.09
C ASN A 43 5.75 -13.92 2.08
N THR A 44 6.02 -13.66 3.36
CA THR A 44 5.01 -13.80 4.42
C THR A 44 4.38 -12.50 4.90
N SER A 45 4.99 -11.35 4.60
CA SER A 45 4.47 -10.04 5.02
C SER A 45 4.10 -9.17 3.82
N PRO A 46 3.28 -8.13 3.98
CA PRO A 46 2.94 -7.20 2.90
C PRO A 46 4.07 -6.21 2.57
N SER A 47 5.31 -6.48 3.01
CA SER A 47 6.44 -5.58 2.83
C SER A 47 7.02 -5.66 1.42
N GLY A 48 7.32 -4.50 0.84
CA GLY A 48 8.10 -4.34 -0.39
C GLY A 48 9.59 -4.14 -0.09
N PRO A 49 10.43 -4.13 -1.16
CA PRO A 49 11.89 -4.10 -1.04
C PRO A 49 12.43 -2.91 -0.23
N VAL A 50 11.89 -1.71 -0.43
CA VAL A 50 12.36 -0.49 0.28
C VAL A 50 12.16 -0.60 1.80
N LYS A 51 11.07 -1.23 2.23
CA LYS A 51 10.82 -1.45 3.66
C LYS A 51 11.76 -2.51 4.22
N ILE A 52 11.96 -3.62 3.50
CA ILE A 52 12.88 -4.69 3.89
C ILE A 52 14.32 -4.14 4.00
N LYS A 53 14.76 -3.35 3.00
CA LYS A 53 16.05 -2.66 3.02
C LYS A 53 16.25 -1.83 4.30
N ARG A 54 15.22 -1.07 4.69
CA ARG A 54 15.25 -0.26 5.92
C ARG A 54 15.34 -1.12 7.18
N GLU A 55 14.58 -2.21 7.23
CA GLU A 55 14.59 -3.13 8.36
C GLU A 55 15.97 -3.81 8.53
N LEU A 56 16.61 -4.24 7.42
CA LEU A 56 17.97 -4.80 7.45
C LEU A 56 19.02 -3.78 7.89
N ALA A 57 18.91 -2.52 7.45
CA ALA A 57 19.79 -1.45 7.90
C ALA A 57 19.65 -1.18 9.43
N GLN A 58 18.42 -1.24 9.97
CA GLN A 58 18.19 -1.15 11.42
C GLN A 58 18.79 -2.33 12.19
N LEU A 59 18.92 -3.49 11.57
CA LEU A 59 19.60 -4.67 12.10
C LEU A 59 21.13 -4.61 11.93
N GLN A 60 21.65 -3.47 11.44
CA GLN A 60 23.08 -3.21 11.24
C GLN A 60 23.77 -4.18 10.23
N ILE A 61 23.00 -4.68 9.28
CA ILE A 61 23.56 -5.45 8.16
C ILE A 61 24.33 -4.49 7.24
N ALA A 62 25.47 -4.96 6.71
CA ALA A 62 26.32 -4.18 5.82
C ALA A 62 25.58 -3.76 4.54
N PRO A 63 25.77 -2.52 4.05
CA PRO A 63 25.00 -1.99 2.91
C PRO A 63 25.13 -2.80 1.62
N ASP A 64 26.31 -3.35 1.33
CA ASP A 64 26.58 -4.21 0.18
C ASP A 64 25.74 -5.51 0.24
N LEU A 65 25.70 -6.17 1.39
CA LEU A 65 24.85 -7.35 1.59
C LEU A 65 23.35 -7.01 1.44
N ILE A 66 22.94 -5.84 1.91
CA ILE A 66 21.54 -5.39 1.75
C ILE A 66 21.22 -5.20 0.26
N GLU A 67 22.09 -4.51 -0.49
CA GLU A 67 21.87 -4.30 -1.93
C GLU A 67 21.76 -5.63 -2.67
N ASP A 68 22.65 -6.57 -2.40
CA ASP A 68 22.64 -7.90 -3.02
C ASP A 68 21.32 -8.64 -2.80
N VAL A 69 20.83 -8.70 -1.56
CA VAL A 69 19.60 -9.43 -1.25
C VAL A 69 18.34 -8.72 -1.74
N ILE A 70 18.37 -7.38 -1.82
CA ILE A 70 17.26 -6.60 -2.39
C ILE A 70 17.22 -6.73 -3.92
N ALA A 71 18.39 -6.71 -4.58
CA ALA A 71 18.49 -6.92 -6.03
C ALA A 71 18.06 -8.34 -6.48
N ALA A 72 18.12 -9.31 -5.57
CA ALA A 72 17.63 -10.66 -5.82
C ALA A 72 16.09 -10.77 -5.87
N ILE A 73 15.34 -9.77 -5.42
CA ILE A 73 13.89 -9.73 -5.58
C ILE A 73 13.57 -9.28 -7.00
N SER A 74 13.05 -10.19 -7.81
CA SER A 74 12.78 -9.89 -9.21
C SER A 74 11.69 -8.82 -9.37
N HIS A 75 11.71 -8.12 -10.51
CA HIS A 75 10.66 -7.20 -10.89
C HIS A 75 9.30 -7.90 -10.96
N GLU A 76 9.27 -9.09 -11.53
CA GLU A 76 8.07 -9.90 -11.71
C GLU A 76 7.43 -10.30 -10.36
N ASP A 77 8.24 -10.74 -9.39
CA ASP A 77 7.74 -11.06 -8.04
C ASP A 77 7.13 -9.85 -7.34
N GLN A 78 7.78 -8.67 -7.51
CA GLN A 78 7.26 -7.42 -6.94
C GLN A 78 5.93 -7.03 -7.60
N LEU A 79 5.86 -7.13 -8.92
CA LEU A 79 4.69 -6.80 -9.71
C LEU A 79 3.52 -7.73 -9.38
N GLU A 80 3.74 -9.04 -9.33
CA GLU A 80 2.73 -10.02 -8.95
C GLU A 80 2.17 -9.76 -7.55
N LYS A 81 3.05 -9.47 -6.60
CA LYS A 81 2.66 -9.18 -5.23
C LYS A 81 1.86 -7.90 -5.10
N ALA A 82 2.27 -6.83 -5.80
CA ALA A 82 1.52 -5.58 -5.85
C ALA A 82 0.17 -5.79 -6.56
N GLY A 83 0.14 -6.54 -7.65
CA GLY A 83 -1.07 -6.87 -8.42
C GLY A 83 -2.12 -7.63 -7.60
N LYS A 84 -1.70 -8.63 -6.81
CA LYS A 84 -2.59 -9.31 -5.86
C LYS A 84 -3.26 -8.33 -4.87
N PHE A 85 -2.55 -7.27 -4.49
CA PHE A 85 -3.13 -6.24 -3.65
C PHE A 85 -4.11 -5.35 -4.41
N VAL A 86 -3.79 -4.97 -5.66
CA VAL A 86 -4.68 -4.21 -6.55
C VAL A 86 -5.99 -4.97 -6.74
N ASN A 87 -5.93 -6.24 -7.20
CA ASN A 87 -7.10 -7.08 -7.45
C ASN A 87 -8.03 -7.21 -6.24
N ARG A 88 -7.45 -7.35 -5.06
CA ARG A 88 -8.24 -7.41 -3.83
C ARG A 88 -8.90 -6.09 -3.47
N LYS A 89 -8.22 -4.97 -3.75
CA LYS A 89 -8.67 -3.64 -3.33
C LYS A 89 -9.61 -2.98 -4.30
N GLN A 90 -9.55 -3.30 -5.58
CA GLN A 90 -10.49 -2.76 -6.56
C GLN A 90 -11.96 -3.10 -6.23
N MET A 91 -12.22 -4.19 -5.52
CA MET A 91 -13.57 -4.53 -5.05
C MET A 91 -14.20 -3.48 -4.11
N GLU A 92 -13.40 -2.53 -3.59
CA GLU A 92 -13.91 -1.42 -2.75
C GLU A 92 -14.62 -0.32 -3.56
N THR A 93 -14.55 -0.37 -4.89
CA THR A 93 -15.21 0.58 -5.80
C THR A 93 -16.74 0.53 -5.75
N ASN A 94 -17.32 -0.56 -5.25
CA ASN A 94 -18.75 -0.62 -4.96
C ASN A 94 -19.23 0.44 -3.91
N ARG A 95 -18.31 1.14 -3.25
CA ARG A 95 -18.60 2.16 -2.21
C ARG A 95 -17.88 3.48 -2.41
N ARG A 96 -16.93 3.54 -3.36
CA ARG A 96 -16.02 4.67 -3.58
C ARG A 96 -15.79 4.84 -5.07
N SER A 97 -15.34 6.02 -5.49
CA SER A 97 -14.90 6.20 -6.87
C SER A 97 -13.64 5.38 -7.17
N ALA A 98 -13.47 4.97 -8.42
CA ALA A 98 -12.28 4.32 -8.93
C ALA A 98 -11.00 5.12 -8.58
N THR A 99 -11.05 6.43 -8.80
CA THR A 99 -9.95 7.36 -8.46
C THR A 99 -9.58 7.30 -6.97
N GLU A 100 -10.56 7.32 -6.07
CA GLU A 100 -10.29 7.25 -4.61
C GLU A 100 -9.65 5.91 -4.24
N VAL A 101 -10.11 4.80 -4.84
CA VAL A 101 -9.56 3.46 -4.57
C VAL A 101 -8.13 3.35 -5.09
N GLN A 102 -7.85 3.81 -6.32
CA GLN A 102 -6.49 3.81 -6.89
C GLN A 102 -5.51 4.63 -6.06
N GLN A 103 -5.91 5.83 -5.61
CA GLN A 103 -5.08 6.65 -4.73
C GLN A 103 -4.77 5.94 -3.40
N ARG A 104 -5.73 5.25 -2.82
CA ARG A 104 -5.54 4.46 -1.59
C ARG A 104 -4.61 3.26 -1.81
N ILE A 105 -4.72 2.58 -2.95
CA ILE A 105 -3.82 1.51 -3.34
C ILE A 105 -2.39 2.06 -3.43
N GLN A 106 -2.21 3.14 -4.18
CA GLN A 106 -0.91 3.79 -4.34
C GLN A 106 -0.29 4.18 -3.00
N GLN A 107 -1.03 4.89 -2.15
CA GLN A 107 -0.58 5.27 -0.82
C GLN A 107 -0.18 4.05 0.04
N THR A 108 -1.01 3.01 0.03
CA THR A 108 -0.76 1.82 0.84
C THR A 108 0.47 1.04 0.37
N LEU A 109 0.65 0.87 -0.94
CA LEU A 109 1.80 0.17 -1.50
C LEU A 109 3.10 0.97 -1.29
N MET A 110 3.06 2.30 -1.38
CA MET A 110 4.20 3.16 -1.03
C MET A 110 4.59 3.00 0.46
N GLN A 111 3.62 3.03 1.37
CA GLN A 111 3.86 2.80 2.80
C GLN A 111 4.43 1.40 3.10
N ARG A 112 4.09 0.43 2.27
CA ARG A 112 4.63 -0.94 2.34
C ARG A 112 6.03 -1.06 1.75
N GLY A 113 6.51 -0.02 1.07
CA GLY A 113 7.86 0.03 0.51
C GLY A 113 7.99 -0.56 -0.88
N PHE A 114 6.95 -0.50 -1.71
CA PHE A 114 7.06 -0.69 -3.15
C PHE A 114 7.49 0.62 -3.83
N SER A 115 8.23 0.53 -4.93
CA SER A 115 8.59 1.70 -5.74
C SER A 115 7.40 2.24 -6.51
N PHE A 116 7.46 3.52 -6.91
CA PHE A 116 6.40 4.15 -7.69
C PHE A 116 6.18 3.43 -9.03
N ASP A 117 7.27 2.98 -9.69
CA ASP A 117 7.21 2.29 -10.97
C ASP A 117 6.45 0.97 -10.87
N ILE A 118 6.78 0.14 -9.88
CA ILE A 118 6.06 -1.12 -9.60
C ILE A 118 4.57 -0.84 -9.29
N ILE A 119 4.28 0.21 -8.52
CA ILE A 119 2.90 0.54 -8.15
C ILE A 119 2.10 0.98 -9.39
N SER A 120 2.69 1.84 -10.21
CA SER A 120 2.05 2.35 -11.42
C SER A 120 1.80 1.22 -12.42
N GLU A 121 2.79 0.36 -12.63
CA GLU A 121 2.67 -0.80 -13.52
C GLU A 121 1.65 -1.81 -12.98
N ALA A 122 1.62 -2.06 -11.66
CA ALA A 122 0.65 -2.95 -11.06
C ALA A 122 -0.79 -2.43 -11.23
N ILE A 123 -1.01 -1.12 -11.04
CA ILE A 123 -2.33 -0.52 -11.28
C ILE A 123 -2.69 -0.63 -12.76
N LEU A 124 -1.77 -0.32 -13.67
CA LEU A 124 -2.02 -0.39 -15.11
C LEU A 124 -2.36 -1.82 -15.58
N THR A 125 -1.66 -2.81 -15.04
CA THR A 125 -1.77 -4.21 -15.49
C THR A 125 -2.94 -4.96 -14.85
N PHE A 126 -3.22 -4.71 -13.57
CA PHE A 126 -4.18 -5.50 -12.79
C PHE A 126 -5.45 -4.76 -12.42
N TRP A 127 -5.55 -3.46 -12.73
CA TRP A 127 -6.80 -2.74 -12.57
C TRP A 127 -7.74 -3.09 -13.72
N GLU A 128 -8.83 -3.74 -13.41
CA GLU A 128 -9.90 -4.00 -14.37
C GLU A 128 -10.75 -2.73 -14.51
N ASN A 129 -11.04 -2.34 -15.74
CA ASN A 129 -11.97 -1.24 -16.00
C ASN A 129 -13.33 -1.61 -15.42
N GLU A 130 -13.83 -0.77 -14.54
CA GLU A 130 -15.10 -0.98 -13.89
C GLU A 130 -16.25 -0.78 -14.86
N ASP A 131 -17.30 -1.57 -14.61
CA ASP A 131 -18.61 -1.33 -15.20
C ASP A 131 -19.09 0.07 -14.73
N GLU A 132 -19.49 0.92 -15.68
CA GLU A 132 -20.04 2.26 -15.39
C GLU A 132 -21.19 2.20 -14.38
N ASP A 133 -21.94 1.11 -14.35
CA ASP A 133 -23.04 0.90 -13.42
C ASP A 133 -22.58 0.73 -11.98
N VAL A 134 -21.39 0.14 -11.74
CA VAL A 134 -20.79 0.03 -10.40
C VAL A 134 -20.41 1.40 -9.87
N GLU A 135 -19.73 2.22 -10.67
CA GLU A 135 -19.32 3.57 -10.26
C GLU A 135 -20.54 4.49 -10.07
N LEU A 136 -21.54 4.37 -10.93
CA LEU A 136 -22.79 5.10 -10.80
C LEU A 136 -23.55 4.72 -9.52
N SER A 137 -23.63 3.43 -9.18
CA SER A 137 -24.25 2.94 -7.94
C SER A 137 -23.51 3.44 -6.70
N ALA A 138 -22.17 3.43 -6.73
CA ALA A 138 -21.36 3.99 -5.66
C ALA A 138 -21.58 5.51 -5.50
N CYS A 139 -21.65 6.24 -6.60
CA CYS A 139 -21.92 7.67 -6.62
C CYS A 139 -23.32 7.98 -6.06
N LEU A 140 -24.34 7.24 -6.47
CA LEU A 140 -25.71 7.38 -5.97
C LEU A 140 -25.79 7.19 -4.45
N THR A 141 -25.18 6.12 -3.92
CA THR A 141 -25.08 5.88 -2.49
C THR A 141 -24.45 7.05 -1.73
N GLN A 142 -23.41 7.67 -2.30
CA GLN A 142 -22.79 8.86 -1.69
C GLN A 142 -23.68 10.10 -1.83
N ALA A 143 -24.36 10.26 -2.97
CA ALA A 143 -25.29 11.36 -3.22
C ALA A 143 -26.46 11.35 -2.22
N GLU A 144 -27.05 10.19 -1.94
CA GLU A 144 -28.13 10.05 -0.93
C GLU A 144 -27.68 10.50 0.47
N LYS A 145 -26.45 10.13 0.88
CA LYS A 145 -25.89 10.57 2.17
C LYS A 145 -25.70 12.08 2.21
N LEU A 146 -25.21 12.66 1.11
CA LEU A 146 -25.00 14.10 1.01
C LEU A 146 -26.34 14.87 0.94
N ASN A 147 -27.35 14.33 0.28
CA ASN A 147 -28.68 14.91 0.19
C ASN A 147 -29.30 15.06 1.58
N ARG A 148 -29.23 13.99 2.41
CA ARG A 148 -29.66 14.05 3.81
C ARG A 148 -28.86 15.06 4.61
N LYS A 149 -27.52 15.10 4.41
CA LYS A 149 -26.63 16.06 5.10
C LYS A 149 -26.94 17.51 4.77
N PHE A 150 -27.33 17.78 3.53
CA PHE A 150 -27.58 19.14 3.03
C PHE A 150 -29.07 19.48 2.93
N SER A 151 -29.96 18.75 3.58
CA SER A 151 -31.43 18.94 3.51
C SER A 151 -31.89 20.34 3.92
N GLY A 152 -31.16 21.05 4.76
CA GLY A 152 -31.47 22.42 5.20
C GLY A 152 -31.15 23.52 4.18
N TYR A 153 -30.55 23.20 3.03
CA TYR A 153 -30.23 24.17 1.99
C TYR A 153 -31.32 24.22 0.92
N ALA A 154 -31.45 25.38 0.25
CA ALA A 154 -32.32 25.50 -0.91
C ALA A 154 -31.94 24.49 -2.01
N PRO A 155 -32.89 23.97 -2.83
CA PRO A 155 -32.65 22.88 -3.77
C PRO A 155 -31.44 23.10 -4.70
N TYR A 156 -31.32 24.29 -5.23
CA TYR A 156 -30.20 24.65 -6.12
C TYR A 156 -28.85 24.61 -5.38
N GLU A 157 -28.79 25.24 -4.22
CA GLU A 157 -27.56 25.30 -3.42
C GLU A 157 -27.16 23.88 -2.92
N ARG A 158 -28.15 23.10 -2.50
CA ARG A 158 -27.95 21.69 -2.12
C ARG A 158 -27.31 20.90 -3.26
N LYS A 159 -27.86 20.99 -4.47
CA LYS A 159 -27.31 20.31 -5.67
C LYS A 159 -25.86 20.73 -5.95
N GLN A 160 -25.54 22.02 -5.86
CA GLN A 160 -24.16 22.50 -6.08
C GLN A 160 -23.19 21.99 -5.03
N ARG A 161 -23.57 21.99 -3.77
CA ARG A 161 -22.77 21.44 -2.67
C ARG A 161 -22.52 19.94 -2.84
N MET A 162 -23.53 19.20 -3.25
CA MET A 162 -23.41 17.76 -3.54
C MET A 162 -22.46 17.50 -4.71
N LYS A 163 -22.59 18.20 -5.82
CA LYS A 163 -21.68 18.11 -6.98
C LYS A 163 -20.22 18.32 -6.54
N MET A 164 -19.97 19.38 -5.78
CA MET A 164 -18.62 19.70 -5.29
C MET A 164 -18.05 18.60 -4.41
N GLN A 165 -18.84 18.04 -3.49
CA GLN A 165 -18.38 16.98 -2.60
C GLN A 165 -18.13 15.65 -3.34
N LEU A 166 -18.99 15.28 -4.29
CA LEU A 166 -18.82 14.08 -5.11
C LEU A 166 -17.57 14.22 -6.01
N ARG A 167 -17.34 15.41 -6.57
CA ARG A 167 -16.13 15.69 -7.34
C ARG A 167 -14.85 15.55 -6.48
N ARG A 168 -14.87 16.05 -5.25
CA ARG A 168 -13.75 15.89 -4.30
C ARG A 168 -13.49 14.44 -3.92
N LYS A 169 -14.50 13.58 -4.01
CA LYS A 169 -14.37 12.12 -3.83
C LYS A 169 -13.86 11.41 -5.08
N GLY A 170 -13.62 12.13 -6.19
CA GLY A 170 -13.02 11.62 -7.41
C GLY A 170 -14.02 11.06 -8.43
N PHE A 171 -15.33 11.24 -8.24
CA PHE A 171 -16.30 10.81 -9.25
C PHE A 171 -16.23 11.71 -10.51
N PRO A 172 -16.36 11.13 -11.74
CA PRO A 172 -16.47 11.86 -12.99
C PRO A 172 -17.72 12.74 -13.04
N TYR A 173 -17.67 13.84 -13.78
CA TYR A 173 -18.83 14.76 -13.90
C TYR A 173 -20.07 14.06 -14.47
N GLU A 174 -19.90 13.23 -15.49
CA GLU A 174 -20.99 12.49 -16.16
C GLU A 174 -21.68 11.54 -15.17
N VAL A 175 -20.91 10.83 -14.36
CA VAL A 175 -21.42 9.92 -13.31
C VAL A 175 -22.15 10.71 -12.22
N ILE A 176 -21.63 11.87 -11.83
CA ILE A 176 -22.27 12.75 -10.83
C ILE A 176 -23.62 13.25 -11.34
N ASP A 177 -23.67 13.73 -12.57
CA ASP A 177 -24.91 14.28 -13.14
C ASP A 177 -25.98 13.19 -13.25
N ARG A 178 -25.66 12.01 -13.78
CA ARG A 178 -26.56 10.84 -13.83
C ARG A 178 -27.04 10.42 -12.44
N ALA A 179 -26.15 10.40 -11.44
CA ALA A 179 -26.54 10.04 -10.07
C ALA A 179 -27.50 11.06 -9.45
N LEU A 180 -27.30 12.35 -9.67
CA LEU A 180 -28.18 13.41 -9.16
C LEU A 180 -29.52 13.47 -9.87
N GLU A 181 -29.59 13.12 -11.16
CA GLU A 181 -30.83 12.97 -11.91
C GLU A 181 -31.67 11.81 -11.38
N ARG A 182 -31.06 10.61 -11.23
CA ARG A 182 -31.74 9.45 -10.63
C ARG A 182 -32.23 9.72 -9.21
N LEU A 183 -31.46 10.45 -8.40
CA LEU A 183 -31.88 10.82 -7.05
C LEU A 183 -33.11 11.76 -7.07
N ALA A 184 -33.17 12.72 -8.00
CA ALA A 184 -34.30 13.61 -8.13
C ALA A 184 -35.58 12.90 -8.61
N GLU A 185 -35.47 11.90 -9.49
CA GLU A 185 -36.57 11.05 -9.92
C GLU A 185 -37.16 10.22 -8.80
N GLN A 186 -36.36 9.79 -7.83
CA GLN A 186 -36.80 9.00 -6.67
C GLN A 186 -37.53 9.86 -5.61
N GLU A 187 -37.34 11.18 -5.63
CA GLU A 187 -37.96 12.13 -4.69
C GLU A 187 -39.26 12.78 -5.25
N SER A 188 -39.55 12.55 -6.54
CA SER A 188 -40.73 13.09 -7.23
C SER A 188 -41.93 12.16 -7.12
#